data_9ef486398156627248afb5acb745fcc9
#
_entry.id   9ef486398156627248afb5acb745fcc9
#
_cell.length_a   1.000
_cell.length_b   1.000
_cell.length_c   1.000
_cell.angle_alpha   90.00
_cell.angle_beta   90.00
_cell.angle_gamma   90.00
#
_symmetry.space_group_name_H-M   'P 1'
#
loop_
_entity.id
_entity.type
_entity.pdbx_description
1 polymer ?
#
loop_
_entity_poly.entity_id
_entity_poly.type
_entity_poly.pdbx_seq_one_letter_code
_entity_poly.pdbx_strand_id
1 'polypeptide(L)'
;MMMTSTELSKYRQHLHQLVEVINKLAFQCAFADPLIQGTPGEVFRTCGQRNCQCASDRAHRHGPYLVLQVYQNKKQRQIALKQEEKVLWQQAKNYQKQIHTLAQLKKTCAQLTDVVREVIQKRVEEIGK
;
A
#
# COMPACT_ATOMS: atom_id res chain seq x y z
N MET A 1 32.66 22.96 -9.51
CA MET A 1 32.95 22.06 -10.64
C MET A 1 31.71 21.85 -11.48
N MET A 2 31.88 21.95 -12.78
CA MET A 2 30.77 21.66 -13.68
C MET A 2 30.55 20.15 -13.80
N MET A 3 29.28 19.75 -13.90
CA MET A 3 28.90 18.36 -14.13
C MET A 3 29.42 17.89 -15.48
N THR A 4 30.01 16.69 -15.55
CA THR A 4 30.47 16.11 -16.80
C THR A 4 29.26 15.61 -17.63
N SER A 5 29.48 15.46 -18.93
CA SER A 5 28.48 14.91 -19.85
C SER A 5 28.03 13.51 -19.41
N THR A 6 28.95 12.67 -18.94
CA THR A 6 28.67 11.34 -18.45
C THR A 6 27.80 11.33 -17.20
N GLU A 7 28.09 12.22 -16.26
CA GLU A 7 27.30 12.37 -15.03
C GLU A 7 25.89 12.83 -15.37
N LEU A 8 25.72 13.81 -16.25
CA LEU A 8 24.43 14.31 -16.68
C LEU A 8 23.60 13.21 -17.34
N SER A 9 24.25 12.38 -18.17
CA SER A 9 23.59 11.25 -18.82
C SER A 9 23.05 10.23 -17.81
N LYS A 10 23.83 9.92 -16.77
CA LYS A 10 23.39 9.01 -15.71
C LYS A 10 22.18 9.56 -14.96
N TYR A 11 22.17 10.86 -14.64
CA TYR A 11 21.04 11.50 -14.00
C TYR A 11 19.78 11.44 -14.88
N ARG A 12 19.91 11.70 -16.17
CA ARG A 12 18.79 11.63 -17.12
C ARG A 12 18.22 10.22 -17.19
N GLN A 13 19.05 9.19 -17.21
CA GLN A 13 18.61 7.79 -17.17
C GLN A 13 17.87 7.47 -15.90
N HIS A 14 18.38 7.90 -14.75
CA HIS A 14 17.75 7.69 -13.47
C HIS A 14 16.38 8.38 -13.39
N LEU A 15 16.30 9.63 -13.84
CA LEU A 15 15.05 10.39 -13.90
C LEU A 15 14.02 9.68 -14.78
N HIS A 16 14.43 9.18 -15.93
CA HIS A 16 13.56 8.45 -16.84
C HIS A 16 12.98 7.20 -16.18
N GLN A 17 13.82 6.42 -15.49
CA GLN A 17 13.39 5.23 -14.77
C GLN A 17 12.37 5.57 -13.67
N LEU A 18 12.59 6.63 -12.91
CA LEU A 18 11.68 7.08 -11.86
C LEU A 18 10.33 7.51 -12.44
N VAL A 19 10.34 8.24 -13.57
CA VAL A 19 9.11 8.67 -14.24
C VAL A 19 8.31 7.46 -14.74
N GLU A 20 8.97 6.45 -15.27
CA GLU A 20 8.29 5.21 -15.71
C GLU A 20 7.61 4.51 -14.54
N VAL A 21 8.29 4.40 -13.40
CA VAL A 21 7.71 3.80 -12.18
C VAL A 21 6.52 4.63 -11.69
N ILE A 22 6.65 5.96 -11.69
CA ILE A 22 5.55 6.86 -11.28
C ILE A 22 4.34 6.67 -12.18
N ASN A 23 4.52 6.62 -13.50
CA ASN A 23 3.43 6.39 -14.44
C ASN A 23 2.72 5.07 -14.17
N LYS A 24 3.47 3.98 -13.96
CA LYS A 24 2.90 2.67 -13.66
C LYS A 24 2.08 2.69 -12.37
N LEU A 25 2.62 3.27 -11.31
CA LEU A 25 1.94 3.35 -10.01
C LEU A 25 0.68 4.22 -10.10
N ALA A 26 0.75 5.36 -10.79
CA ALA A 26 -0.39 6.24 -10.99
C ALA A 26 -1.53 5.53 -11.75
N PHE A 27 -1.20 4.76 -12.78
CA PHE A 27 -2.19 3.99 -13.53
C PHE A 27 -2.85 2.92 -12.64
N GLN A 28 -2.09 2.24 -11.80
CA GLN A 28 -2.64 1.25 -10.87
C GLN A 28 -3.65 1.89 -9.90
N CYS A 29 -3.46 3.15 -9.52
CA CYS A 29 -4.41 3.87 -8.67
C CYS A 29 -5.65 4.35 -9.44
N ALA A 30 -5.50 4.66 -10.73
CA ALA A 30 -6.58 5.24 -11.54
C ALA A 30 -7.65 4.22 -11.95
N PHE A 31 -7.29 2.93 -12.05
CA PHE A 31 -8.20 1.87 -12.50
C PHE A 31 -8.49 0.92 -11.33
N ALA A 32 -9.06 1.47 -10.28
CA ALA A 32 -9.41 0.68 -9.09
C ALA A 32 -10.85 0.20 -9.16
N ASP A 33 -11.06 -1.07 -8.80
CA ASP A 33 -12.39 -1.61 -8.51
C ASP A 33 -13.00 -0.90 -7.30
N PRO A 34 -14.32 -1.04 -7.05
CA PRO A 34 -14.92 -0.46 -5.86
C PRO A 34 -14.15 -0.81 -4.59
N LEU A 35 -13.97 0.17 -3.72
CA LEU A 35 -13.15 0.05 -2.53
C LEU A 35 -14.01 0.20 -1.28
N ILE A 36 -13.65 -0.53 -0.23
CA ILE A 36 -14.24 -0.36 1.10
C ILE A 36 -13.14 -0.01 2.08
N GLN A 37 -13.32 1.10 2.78
CA GLN A 37 -12.41 1.55 3.81
C GLN A 37 -12.61 0.71 5.06
N GLY A 38 -11.78 -0.32 5.20
CA GLY A 38 -11.82 -1.24 6.32
C GLY A 38 -10.61 -2.15 6.26
N THR A 39 -10.34 -2.84 7.36
CA THR A 39 -9.25 -3.81 7.43
C THR A 39 -9.83 -5.21 7.34
N PRO A 40 -9.58 -5.95 6.26
CA PRO A 40 -10.03 -7.33 6.17
C PRO A 40 -9.23 -8.22 7.09
N GLY A 41 -9.90 -9.12 7.77
CA GLY A 41 -9.26 -10.06 8.67
C GLY A 41 -9.91 -11.44 8.62
N GLU A 42 -9.22 -12.38 9.23
CA GLU A 42 -9.71 -13.74 9.39
C GLU A 42 -9.66 -14.10 10.86
N VAL A 43 -10.72 -14.72 11.35
CA VAL A 43 -10.79 -15.16 12.74
C VAL A 43 -11.12 -16.62 12.82
N PHE A 44 -10.61 -17.28 13.86
CA PHE A 44 -10.89 -18.66 14.17
C PHE A 44 -11.58 -18.70 15.53
N ARG A 45 -12.64 -19.50 15.64
CA ARG A 45 -13.48 -19.49 16.83
C ARG A 45 -13.84 -20.91 17.27
N THR A 46 -14.16 -21.03 18.55
CA THR A 46 -14.75 -22.25 19.08
C THR A 46 -16.25 -22.25 18.76
N CYS A 47 -16.81 -23.47 18.56
CA CYS A 47 -18.23 -23.61 18.24
C CYS A 47 -19.14 -23.61 19.49
N GLY A 48 -18.55 -23.62 20.69
CA GLY A 48 -19.33 -23.68 21.94
C GLY A 48 -19.75 -25.06 22.36
N GLN A 49 -19.53 -26.09 21.54
CA GLN A 49 -19.87 -27.48 21.88
C GLN A 49 -18.74 -28.11 22.69
N ARG A 50 -19.10 -28.73 23.83
CA ARG A 50 -18.13 -29.36 24.73
C ARG A 50 -17.39 -30.53 24.08
N ASN A 51 -18.05 -31.24 23.16
CA ASN A 51 -17.49 -32.43 22.52
C ASN A 51 -16.58 -32.12 21.33
N CYS A 52 -16.47 -30.87 20.95
CA CYS A 52 -15.65 -30.49 19.82
C CYS A 52 -14.17 -30.28 20.25
N GLN A 53 -13.25 -30.76 19.42
CA GLN A 53 -11.80 -30.58 19.67
C GLN A 53 -11.42 -29.11 19.76
N CYS A 54 -12.19 -28.20 19.13
CA CYS A 54 -11.91 -26.76 19.20
C CYS A 54 -11.98 -26.21 20.62
N ALA A 55 -12.71 -26.86 21.53
CA ALA A 55 -12.85 -26.39 22.92
C ALA A 55 -11.55 -26.55 23.71
N SER A 56 -10.71 -27.55 23.37
CA SER A 56 -9.50 -27.85 24.12
C SER A 56 -8.21 -27.62 23.32
N ASP A 57 -8.30 -27.55 22.00
CA ASP A 57 -7.14 -27.43 21.12
C ASP A 57 -7.30 -26.23 20.18
N ARG A 58 -6.36 -25.29 20.31
CA ARG A 58 -6.34 -24.06 19.51
C ARG A 58 -6.20 -24.33 18.01
N ALA A 59 -5.48 -25.40 17.64
CA ALA A 59 -5.29 -25.77 16.25
C ALA A 59 -6.56 -26.31 15.59
N HIS A 60 -7.56 -26.71 16.36
CA HIS A 60 -8.81 -27.24 15.88
C HIS A 60 -9.97 -26.24 15.91
N ARG A 61 -9.66 -24.96 16.10
CA ARG A 61 -10.69 -23.91 16.03
C ARG A 61 -11.28 -23.81 14.62
N HIS A 62 -12.56 -23.47 14.57
CA HIS A 62 -13.27 -23.32 13.30
C HIS A 62 -12.93 -21.99 12.63
N GLY A 63 -12.91 -22.01 11.32
CA GLY A 63 -12.64 -20.86 10.49
C GLY A 63 -11.81 -21.24 9.26
N PRO A 64 -11.30 -20.24 8.52
CA PRO A 64 -11.37 -18.83 8.85
C PRO A 64 -12.75 -18.20 8.60
N TYR A 65 -13.19 -17.37 9.52
CA TYR A 65 -14.36 -16.51 9.32
C TYR A 65 -13.88 -15.13 8.90
N LEU A 66 -14.49 -14.61 7.83
CA LEU A 66 -14.11 -13.32 7.29
C LEU A 66 -14.73 -12.18 8.10
N VAL A 67 -13.92 -11.22 8.47
CA VAL A 67 -14.35 -10.04 9.23
C VAL A 67 -13.79 -8.79 8.62
N LEU A 68 -14.46 -7.66 8.87
CA LEU A 68 -13.95 -6.32 8.55
C LEU A 68 -13.82 -5.54 9.84
N GLN A 69 -12.65 -4.94 10.05
CA GLN A 69 -12.49 -3.96 11.10
C GLN A 69 -12.69 -2.59 10.49
N VAL A 70 -13.67 -1.86 11.02
CA VAL A 70 -14.00 -0.52 10.55
C VAL A 70 -13.89 0.46 11.70
N TYR A 71 -13.50 1.70 11.38
CA TYR A 71 -13.43 2.78 12.35
C TYR A 71 -14.58 3.74 12.08
N GLN A 72 -15.55 3.75 12.99
CA GLN A 72 -16.75 4.59 12.89
C GLN A 72 -17.01 5.28 14.22
N ASN A 73 -17.38 6.56 14.16
CA ASN A 73 -17.72 7.35 15.37
C ASN A 73 -16.65 7.26 16.45
N LYS A 74 -15.36 7.34 16.05
CA LYS A 74 -14.20 7.26 16.95
C LYS A 74 -14.05 5.92 17.66
N LYS A 75 -14.71 4.87 17.18
CA LYS A 75 -14.62 3.52 17.75
C LYS A 75 -14.31 2.51 16.66
N GLN A 76 -13.48 1.52 17.02
CA GLN A 76 -13.26 0.36 16.15
C GLN A 76 -14.39 -0.63 16.35
N ARG A 77 -14.90 -1.14 15.24
CA ARG A 77 -15.92 -2.20 15.22
C ARG A 77 -15.45 -3.31 14.34
N GLN A 78 -15.69 -4.54 14.77
CA GLN A 78 -15.47 -5.73 13.96
C GLN A 78 -16.81 -6.21 13.44
N ILE A 79 -16.92 -6.31 12.12
CA ILE A 79 -18.13 -6.76 11.44
C ILE A 79 -17.86 -8.15 10.90
N ALA A 80 -18.66 -9.14 11.31
CA ALA A 80 -18.62 -10.48 10.76
C ALA A 80 -19.31 -10.50 9.40
N LEU A 81 -18.65 -11.08 8.40
CA LEU A 81 -19.18 -11.14 7.04
C LEU A 81 -19.80 -12.52 6.79
N LYS A 82 -20.97 -12.52 6.17
CA LYS A 82 -21.62 -13.73 5.67
C LYS A 82 -20.95 -14.18 4.37
N GLN A 83 -21.25 -15.42 3.96
CA GLN A 83 -20.69 -15.99 2.72
C GLN A 83 -21.02 -15.12 1.50
N GLU A 84 -22.23 -14.59 1.41
CA GLU A 84 -22.67 -13.73 0.32
C GLU A 84 -22.01 -12.33 0.36
N GLU A 85 -21.39 -11.97 1.49
CA GLU A 85 -20.73 -10.68 1.68
C GLU A 85 -19.21 -10.74 1.44
N LYS A 86 -18.72 -11.87 0.94
CA LYS A 86 -17.29 -12.08 0.66
C LYS A 86 -16.71 -11.02 -0.29
N VAL A 87 -17.54 -10.50 -1.18
CA VAL A 87 -17.13 -9.41 -2.10
C VAL A 87 -16.69 -8.17 -1.34
N LEU A 88 -17.32 -7.87 -0.20
CA LEU A 88 -16.96 -6.71 0.63
C LEU A 88 -15.56 -6.85 1.21
N TRP A 89 -15.20 -8.07 1.62
CA TRP A 89 -13.88 -8.39 2.14
C TRP A 89 -12.81 -8.18 1.05
N GLN A 90 -13.11 -8.60 -0.19
CA GLN A 90 -12.21 -8.40 -1.32
C GLN A 90 -12.05 -6.91 -1.65
N GLN A 91 -13.14 -6.14 -1.56
CA GLN A 91 -13.09 -4.68 -1.78
C GLN A 91 -12.25 -3.97 -0.72
N ALA A 92 -12.27 -4.45 0.52
CA ALA A 92 -11.39 -3.95 1.58
C ALA A 92 -9.93 -4.31 1.32
N LYS A 93 -9.67 -5.52 0.81
CA LYS A 93 -8.32 -5.92 0.38
C LYS A 93 -7.82 -5.03 -0.76
N ASN A 94 -8.68 -4.71 -1.71
CA ASN A 94 -8.33 -3.81 -2.81
C ASN A 94 -8.00 -2.42 -2.29
N TYR A 95 -8.75 -1.93 -1.30
CA TYR A 95 -8.45 -0.65 -0.65
C TYR A 95 -7.04 -0.65 -0.03
N GLN A 96 -6.68 -1.69 0.70
CA GLN A 96 -5.34 -1.80 1.29
C GLN A 96 -4.24 -1.75 0.23
N LYS A 97 -4.45 -2.46 -0.89
CA LYS A 97 -3.49 -2.44 -2.01
C LYS A 97 -3.35 -1.04 -2.59
N GLN A 98 -4.46 -0.32 -2.75
CA GLN A 98 -4.45 1.05 -3.28
C GLN A 98 -3.71 2.01 -2.35
N ILE A 99 -3.92 1.89 -1.04
CA ILE A 99 -3.20 2.71 -0.05
C ILE A 99 -1.71 2.41 -0.08
N HIS A 100 -1.35 1.13 -0.22
CA HIS A 100 0.05 0.73 -0.35
C HIS A 100 0.68 1.31 -1.63
N THR A 101 -0.02 1.21 -2.75
CA THR A 101 0.43 1.77 -4.03
C THR A 101 0.59 3.28 -3.95
N LEU A 102 -0.35 3.98 -3.29
CA LEU A 102 -0.25 5.42 -3.08
C LEU A 102 0.99 5.78 -2.26
N ALA A 103 1.30 5.00 -1.22
CA ALA A 103 2.50 5.22 -0.41
C ALA A 103 3.77 5.05 -1.24
N GLN A 104 3.82 4.04 -2.11
CA GLN A 104 4.94 3.84 -3.02
C GLN A 104 5.07 4.98 -4.03
N LEU A 105 3.94 5.48 -4.54
CA LEU A 105 3.91 6.62 -5.47
C LEU A 105 4.48 7.86 -4.81
N LYS A 106 4.07 8.17 -3.58
CA LYS A 106 4.60 9.31 -2.82
C LYS A 106 6.10 9.19 -2.63
N LYS A 107 6.57 8.00 -2.25
CA LYS A 107 8.00 7.74 -2.04
C LYS A 107 8.79 7.94 -3.33
N THR A 108 8.31 7.42 -4.45
CA THR A 108 8.99 7.55 -5.74
C THR A 108 9.01 9.00 -6.22
N CYS A 109 7.93 9.74 -6.02
CA CYS A 109 7.88 11.18 -6.32
C CYS A 109 8.91 11.96 -5.50
N ALA A 110 9.07 11.63 -4.22
CA ALA A 110 10.08 12.24 -3.36
C ALA A 110 11.48 11.95 -3.87
N GLN A 111 11.75 10.71 -4.30
CA GLN A 111 13.03 10.34 -4.91
C GLN A 111 13.30 11.14 -6.18
N LEU A 112 12.27 11.33 -7.03
CA LEU A 112 12.39 12.14 -8.25
C LEU A 112 12.78 13.57 -7.93
N THR A 113 12.10 14.20 -6.98
CA THR A 113 12.41 15.59 -6.59
C THR A 113 13.80 15.71 -5.97
N ASP A 114 14.23 14.71 -5.19
CA ASP A 114 15.57 14.69 -4.61
C ASP A 114 16.65 14.63 -5.70
N VAL A 115 16.47 13.79 -6.71
CA VAL A 115 17.41 13.67 -7.83
C VAL A 115 17.46 14.98 -8.62
N VAL A 116 16.30 15.58 -8.90
CA VAL A 116 16.23 16.88 -9.59
C VAL A 116 16.96 17.96 -8.79
N ARG A 117 16.73 18.00 -7.48
CA ARG A 117 17.40 18.97 -6.60
C ARG A 117 18.93 18.79 -6.65
N GLU A 118 19.38 17.54 -6.61
CA GLU A 118 20.83 17.24 -6.70
C GLU A 118 21.42 17.72 -8.02
N VAL A 119 20.73 17.51 -9.13
CA VAL A 119 21.16 17.99 -10.45
C VAL A 119 21.25 19.51 -10.47
N ILE A 120 20.25 20.18 -9.92
CA ILE A 120 20.24 21.65 -9.83
C ILE A 120 21.43 22.14 -9.03
N GLN A 121 21.67 21.56 -7.86
CA GLN A 121 22.79 21.97 -7.00
C GLN A 121 24.14 21.78 -7.67
N LYS A 122 24.33 20.71 -8.42
CA LYS A 122 25.56 20.45 -9.14
C LYS A 122 25.78 21.39 -10.32
N ARG A 123 24.69 22.02 -10.81
CA ARG A 123 24.77 23.00 -11.90
C ARG A 123 24.92 24.44 -11.41
N VAL A 124 24.79 24.68 -10.11
CA VAL A 124 24.96 26.02 -9.55
C VAL A 124 26.42 26.38 -9.58
N GLU A 125 26.74 27.52 -10.23
CA GLU A 125 28.08 28.06 -10.27
C GLU A 125 28.31 28.95 -9.06
N GLU A 126 29.47 28.79 -8.43
CA GLU A 126 29.83 29.64 -7.31
C GLU A 126 30.39 30.99 -7.83
N ILE A 127 29.86 32.09 -7.28
CA ILE A 127 30.28 33.44 -7.63
C ILE A 127 31.23 33.93 -6.54
N GLY A 128 32.33 34.55 -6.96
CA GLY A 128 33.23 35.24 -6.03
C GLY A 128 34.36 34.42 -5.46
N LYS A 129 34.74 33.33 -6.10
CA LYS A 129 35.98 32.60 -5.78
C LYS A 129 37.17 33.19 -6.50
#